data_92974703b1d782ebbf32298f4bad8b03
#
_entry.id   92974703b1d782ebbf32298f4bad8b03
#
_cell.length_a   1.000
_cell.length_b   1.000
_cell.length_c   1.000
_cell.angle_alpha   90.00
_cell.angle_beta   90.00
_cell.angle_gamma   90.00
#
_symmetry.space_group_name_H-M   'P 1'
#
loop_
_entity.id
_entity.type
_entity.pdbx_description
1 polymer ?
#
loop_
_entity_poly.entity_id
_entity_poly.type
_entity_poly.pdbx_seq_one_letter_code
_entity_poly.pdbx_strand_id
1 'polypeptide(L)'
;MNILRIGFFVYEYPPAIVGGLGTYAENVTQEYIDLGHDVSVFTLNGGNLKTREILRGVEVHRPLIADASNVFPFFVVDDLRKWGTNIKFFNDIFIYNILSATKFINGLIKKEEYHFDVVCVHDWLSSISGLVIKNETKIPVVFHTHSTEWGRSEGKGSEVVSHFEDAMAHNSDRIITVSYAMQQDLVKHGWPSPKVSVVWNGVDPDRYNMAKCKSEDIAAIREKYVVPKDWNMLLFVGRLSWVKGARNLMLAMPSVLKEYPNTKLVILGKGDEQIITEAADRLNIQNNIACRFDFVSEPERILHYAASDICIFPSVYEPFGIVSLEAMAMEKPVVVGARGVVGFREQVLSSGPDQNGVHINGEDPLDIAWGIKETLRNPEKARNWGENGRKRVIEYFTWRKVADETLKIYESLQ
;
A
#
# COMPACT_ATOMS: atom_id res chain seq x y z
N MET A 1 15.42 0.94 25.71
CA MET A 1 14.67 1.91 24.88
C MET A 1 13.83 2.76 25.82
N ASN A 2 13.82 4.08 25.62
CA ASN A 2 12.87 4.94 26.32
C ASN A 2 11.47 4.66 25.79
N ILE A 3 10.46 4.69 26.64
CA ILE A 3 9.07 4.60 26.20
C ILE A 3 8.72 5.91 25.51
N LEU A 4 8.32 5.85 24.25
CA LEU A 4 7.85 7.01 23.49
C LEU A 4 6.32 7.06 23.53
N ARG A 5 5.78 8.27 23.61
CA ARG A 5 4.37 8.53 23.35
C ARG A 5 4.23 9.17 21.97
N ILE A 6 3.57 8.46 21.06
CA ILE A 6 3.50 8.75 19.63
C ILE A 6 2.09 9.26 19.27
N GLY A 7 2.01 10.47 18.70
CA GLY A 7 0.82 10.98 18.05
C GLY A 7 0.80 10.53 16.58
N PHE A 8 -0.12 9.64 16.20
CA PHE A 8 -0.17 8.98 14.90
C PHE A 8 -1.38 9.43 14.08
N PHE A 9 -1.16 10.22 13.05
CA PHE A 9 -2.23 10.79 12.20
C PHE A 9 -2.30 10.05 10.87
N VAL A 10 -3.40 9.34 10.63
CA VAL A 10 -3.62 8.54 9.44
C VAL A 10 -5.09 8.57 9.02
N TYR A 11 -5.36 8.67 7.72
CA TYR A 11 -6.73 8.74 7.21
C TYR A 11 -7.51 7.43 7.40
N GLU A 12 -6.84 6.28 7.24
CA GLU A 12 -7.41 4.94 7.32
C GLU A 12 -6.91 4.20 8.57
N TYR A 13 -7.85 3.69 9.37
CA TYR A 13 -7.54 2.83 10.53
C TYR A 13 -8.71 1.89 10.82
N PRO A 14 -8.49 0.69 11.38
CA PRO A 14 -9.58 -0.25 11.68
C PRO A 14 -10.78 0.38 12.40
N PRO A 15 -12.01 -0.03 12.03
CA PRO A 15 -12.38 -1.05 11.06
C PRO A 15 -12.45 -0.57 9.60
N ALA A 16 -12.17 0.71 9.32
CA ALA A 16 -12.25 1.32 8.00
C ALA A 16 -10.89 1.29 7.30
N ILE A 17 -10.55 0.15 6.70
CA ILE A 17 -9.33 -0.04 5.89
C ILE A 17 -9.72 -0.16 4.43
N VAL A 18 -9.09 0.64 3.56
CA VAL A 18 -9.32 0.64 2.11
C VAL A 18 -8.12 0.05 1.36
N GLY A 19 -6.90 0.28 1.85
CA GLY A 19 -5.69 -0.12 1.14
C GLY A 19 -4.45 -0.31 2.00
N GLY A 20 -3.29 -0.22 1.34
CA GLY A 20 -1.99 -0.46 1.97
C GLY A 20 -1.67 0.50 3.12
N LEU A 21 -2.19 1.74 3.09
CA LEU A 21 -1.99 2.72 4.16
C LEU A 21 -2.65 2.26 5.47
N GLY A 22 -3.91 1.80 5.40
CA GLY A 22 -4.61 1.27 6.57
C GLY A 22 -3.99 -0.03 7.10
N THR A 23 -3.54 -0.91 6.19
CA THR A 23 -2.79 -2.13 6.55
C THR A 23 -1.48 -1.78 7.27
N TYR A 24 -0.72 -0.82 6.76
CA TYR A 24 0.49 -0.31 7.42
C TYR A 24 0.16 0.22 8.82
N ALA A 25 -0.82 1.13 8.93
CA ALA A 25 -1.17 1.77 10.19
C ALA A 25 -1.60 0.78 11.27
N GLU A 26 -2.45 -0.20 10.94
CA GLU A 26 -2.89 -1.24 11.87
C GLU A 26 -1.70 -2.04 12.42
N ASN A 27 -0.83 -2.53 11.51
CA ASN A 27 0.23 -3.44 11.93
C ASN A 27 1.37 -2.69 12.64
N VAL A 28 1.80 -1.53 12.14
CA VAL A 28 2.94 -0.82 12.76
C VAL A 28 2.57 -0.25 14.14
N THR A 29 1.34 0.23 14.33
CA THR A 29 0.92 0.73 15.65
C THR A 29 0.80 -0.40 16.67
N GLN A 30 0.39 -1.60 16.23
CA GLN A 30 0.40 -2.77 17.10
C GLN A 30 1.83 -3.14 17.52
N GLU A 31 2.78 -3.13 16.61
CA GLU A 31 4.20 -3.39 16.94
C GLU A 31 4.76 -2.35 17.92
N TYR A 32 4.37 -1.08 17.81
CA TYR A 32 4.77 -0.07 18.81
C TYR A 32 4.22 -0.38 20.20
N ILE A 33 2.96 -0.80 20.32
CA ILE A 33 2.36 -1.24 21.60
C ILE A 33 3.10 -2.47 22.13
N ASP A 34 3.39 -3.47 21.30
CA ASP A 34 4.08 -4.70 21.69
C ASP A 34 5.54 -4.44 22.09
N LEU A 35 6.13 -3.33 21.64
CA LEU A 35 7.43 -2.81 22.08
C LEU A 35 7.37 -1.96 23.35
N GLY A 36 6.18 -1.71 23.90
CA GLY A 36 5.95 -0.97 25.13
C GLY A 36 5.84 0.54 24.97
N HIS A 37 5.60 1.04 23.75
CA HIS A 37 5.35 2.46 23.48
C HIS A 37 3.86 2.80 23.61
N ASP A 38 3.55 4.07 23.88
CA ASP A 38 2.18 4.59 23.90
C ASP A 38 1.83 5.18 22.51
N VAL A 39 0.66 4.83 21.97
CA VAL A 39 0.21 5.33 20.65
C VAL A 39 -1.20 5.91 20.75
N SER A 40 -1.33 7.16 20.31
CA SER A 40 -2.62 7.82 20.12
C SER A 40 -2.86 8.05 18.62
N VAL A 41 -3.76 7.27 18.03
CA VAL A 41 -4.13 7.36 16.61
C VAL A 41 -5.26 8.37 16.40
N PHE A 42 -5.10 9.24 15.40
CA PHE A 42 -6.12 10.15 14.90
C PHE A 42 -6.51 9.76 13.49
N THR A 43 -7.78 9.40 13.28
CA THR A 43 -8.24 8.87 11.99
C THR A 43 -9.64 9.36 11.65
N LEU A 44 -10.04 9.20 10.37
CA LEU A 44 -11.37 9.60 9.91
C LEU A 44 -12.46 8.77 10.58
N ASN A 45 -13.58 9.44 10.96
CA ASN A 45 -14.81 8.77 11.37
C ASN A 45 -15.75 8.61 10.17
N GLY A 46 -16.05 7.38 9.82
CA GLY A 46 -17.03 7.06 8.77
C GLY A 46 -18.51 7.35 9.15
N GLY A 47 -18.73 8.00 10.32
CA GLY A 47 -20.03 8.45 10.77
C GLY A 47 -20.64 7.64 11.93
N ASN A 48 -20.27 6.37 12.13
CA ASN A 48 -20.91 5.48 13.09
C ASN A 48 -19.94 4.88 14.13
N LEU A 49 -18.70 5.35 14.17
CA LEU A 49 -17.68 4.83 15.08
C LEU A 49 -17.58 5.71 16.34
N LYS A 50 -17.09 5.11 17.45
CA LYS A 50 -16.80 5.86 18.67
C LYS A 50 -15.76 6.94 18.40
N THR A 51 -15.98 8.12 18.97
CA THR A 51 -15.05 9.26 18.82
C THR A 51 -13.73 9.08 19.58
N ARG A 52 -13.73 8.21 20.61
CA ARG A 52 -12.54 7.80 21.38
C ARG A 52 -12.75 6.39 21.89
N GLU A 53 -11.77 5.52 21.71
CA GLU A 53 -11.76 4.16 22.24
C GLU A 53 -10.33 3.61 22.32
N ILE A 54 -10.16 2.50 23.04
CA ILE A 54 -8.91 1.73 23.05
C ILE A 54 -9.12 0.49 22.19
N LEU A 55 -8.29 0.32 21.17
CA LEU A 55 -8.25 -0.87 20.31
C LEU A 55 -6.90 -1.57 20.46
N ARG A 56 -6.88 -2.77 21.04
CA ARG A 56 -5.65 -3.56 21.24
C ARG A 56 -4.49 -2.75 21.87
N GLY A 57 -4.80 -1.90 22.83
CA GLY A 57 -3.81 -1.03 23.50
C GLY A 57 -3.59 0.34 22.83
N VAL A 58 -4.00 0.52 21.60
CA VAL A 58 -3.91 1.80 20.88
C VAL A 58 -5.09 2.69 21.28
N GLU A 59 -4.79 3.93 21.66
CA GLU A 59 -5.83 4.95 21.87
C GLU A 59 -6.24 5.57 20.54
N VAL A 60 -7.51 5.43 20.14
CA VAL A 60 -7.99 5.87 18.83
C VAL A 60 -8.97 7.02 18.96
N HIS A 61 -8.71 8.11 18.27
CA HIS A 61 -9.55 9.31 18.17
C HIS A 61 -10.13 9.45 16.77
N ARG A 62 -11.46 9.57 16.68
CA ARG A 62 -12.20 9.74 15.43
C ARG A 62 -13.18 10.89 15.57
N PRO A 63 -12.79 12.14 15.25
CA PRO A 63 -13.70 13.26 15.33
C PRO A 63 -14.91 13.04 14.42
N LEU A 64 -16.10 13.42 14.91
CA LEU A 64 -17.29 13.51 14.05
C LEU A 64 -17.14 14.73 13.15
N ILE A 65 -17.20 14.49 11.85
CA ILE A 65 -17.08 15.54 10.85
C ILE A 65 -18.47 16.02 10.40
N ALA A 66 -18.56 17.32 10.10
CA ALA A 66 -19.74 17.91 9.46
C ALA A 66 -19.49 18.05 7.96
N ASP A 67 -20.53 17.84 7.17
CA ASP A 67 -20.46 18.10 5.73
C ASP A 67 -20.56 19.61 5.48
N ALA A 68 -19.43 20.23 5.19
CA ALA A 68 -19.30 21.62 4.79
C ALA A 68 -19.04 21.79 3.29
N SER A 69 -19.25 20.76 2.49
CA SER A 69 -18.94 20.77 1.04
C SER A 69 -19.67 21.89 0.28
N ASN A 70 -20.86 22.30 0.78
CA ASN A 70 -21.61 23.44 0.21
C ASN A 70 -20.98 24.81 0.54
N VAL A 71 -20.11 24.90 1.55
CA VAL A 71 -19.45 26.13 1.97
C VAL A 71 -18.11 26.30 1.26
N PHE A 72 -17.41 25.21 0.95
CA PHE A 72 -16.11 25.23 0.30
C PHE A 72 -16.06 26.05 -1.01
N PRO A 73 -17.06 26.00 -1.90
CA PRO A 73 -17.05 26.80 -3.13
C PRO A 73 -16.86 28.32 -2.93
N PHE A 74 -17.11 28.84 -1.73
CA PHE A 74 -16.89 30.24 -1.42
C PHE A 74 -15.42 30.59 -1.14
N PHE A 75 -14.59 29.59 -0.77
CA PHE A 75 -13.20 29.78 -0.32
C PHE A 75 -12.17 29.09 -1.21
N VAL A 76 -12.60 28.16 -2.07
CA VAL A 76 -11.66 27.31 -2.80
C VAL A 76 -11.26 27.90 -4.14
N VAL A 77 -10.02 27.62 -4.52
CA VAL A 77 -9.45 27.94 -5.83
C VAL A 77 -10.09 27.10 -6.96
N ASP A 78 -9.90 27.55 -8.19
CA ASP A 78 -10.50 26.89 -9.36
C ASP A 78 -10.08 25.42 -9.53
N ASP A 79 -8.88 25.05 -9.06
CA ASP A 79 -8.44 23.66 -9.08
C ASP A 79 -9.35 22.74 -8.25
N LEU A 80 -9.71 23.13 -7.01
CA LEU A 80 -10.66 22.37 -6.20
C LEU A 80 -12.07 22.36 -6.77
N ARG A 81 -12.49 23.41 -7.48
CA ARG A 81 -13.79 23.42 -8.15
C ARG A 81 -13.90 22.36 -9.25
N LYS A 82 -12.78 22.00 -9.89
CA LYS A 82 -12.73 20.93 -10.91
C LYS A 82 -12.98 19.55 -10.32
N TRP A 83 -12.88 19.37 -9.02
CA TRP A 83 -13.16 18.09 -8.36
C TRP A 83 -14.64 17.69 -8.41
N GLY A 84 -15.55 18.62 -8.69
CA GLY A 84 -16.97 18.34 -8.82
C GLY A 84 -17.55 17.64 -7.58
N THR A 85 -18.12 16.46 -7.76
CA THR A 85 -18.69 15.66 -6.65
C THR A 85 -17.63 15.19 -5.64
N ASN A 86 -16.35 15.14 -6.02
CA ASN A 86 -15.26 14.76 -5.13
C ASN A 86 -14.88 15.87 -4.13
N ILE A 87 -15.49 17.07 -4.20
CA ILE A 87 -15.28 18.14 -3.23
C ILE A 87 -15.62 17.67 -1.81
N LYS A 88 -16.60 16.75 -1.67
CA LYS A 88 -16.93 16.13 -0.39
C LYS A 88 -15.76 15.36 0.19
N PHE A 89 -15.01 14.61 -0.63
CA PHE A 89 -13.83 13.90 -0.16
C PHE A 89 -12.77 14.88 0.38
N PHE A 90 -12.53 16.00 -0.31
CA PHE A 90 -11.63 17.04 0.20
C PHE A 90 -12.13 17.66 1.50
N ASN A 91 -13.45 17.95 1.59
CA ASN A 91 -14.06 18.42 2.82
C ASN A 91 -13.81 17.48 4.00
N ASP A 92 -14.06 16.20 3.80
CA ASP A 92 -13.90 15.18 4.85
C ASP A 92 -12.45 15.14 5.35
N ILE A 93 -11.47 15.23 4.44
CA ILE A 93 -10.05 15.32 4.78
C ILE A 93 -9.74 16.61 5.55
N PHE A 94 -10.18 17.75 5.06
CA PHE A 94 -9.88 19.05 5.67
C PHE A 94 -10.45 19.13 7.10
N ILE A 95 -11.75 18.81 7.27
CA ILE A 95 -12.42 18.87 8.58
C ILE A 95 -11.82 17.84 9.54
N TYR A 96 -11.56 16.61 9.07
CA TYR A 96 -10.89 15.59 9.88
C TYR A 96 -9.55 16.11 10.43
N ASN A 97 -8.72 16.70 9.59
CA ASN A 97 -7.41 17.22 9.98
C ASN A 97 -7.51 18.33 11.02
N ILE A 98 -8.38 19.32 10.80
CA ILE A 98 -8.55 20.46 11.72
C ILE A 98 -9.07 19.98 13.08
N LEU A 99 -10.09 19.12 13.09
CA LEU A 99 -10.65 18.61 14.35
C LEU A 99 -9.67 17.71 15.09
N SER A 100 -8.90 16.88 14.38
CA SER A 100 -7.86 16.01 14.96
C SER A 100 -6.73 16.82 15.59
N ALA A 101 -6.19 17.82 14.88
CA ALA A 101 -5.17 18.71 15.41
C ALA A 101 -5.69 19.51 16.61
N THR A 102 -6.92 20.00 16.54
CA THR A 102 -7.57 20.72 17.66
C THR A 102 -7.73 19.82 18.89
N LYS A 103 -8.21 18.58 18.71
CA LYS A 103 -8.34 17.61 19.82
C LYS A 103 -6.98 17.27 20.40
N PHE A 104 -5.96 17.08 19.57
CA PHE A 104 -4.59 16.79 19.98
C PHE A 104 -4.04 17.93 20.86
N ILE A 105 -4.04 19.16 20.35
CA ILE A 105 -3.42 20.31 21.01
C ILE A 105 -4.23 20.75 22.24
N ASN A 106 -5.52 21.07 22.03
CA ASN A 106 -6.33 21.69 23.10
C ASN A 106 -6.96 20.65 24.04
N GLY A 107 -7.28 19.44 23.51
CA GLY A 107 -7.84 18.35 24.31
C GLY A 107 -6.76 17.59 25.08
N LEU A 108 -5.88 16.93 24.38
CA LEU A 108 -4.92 16.03 25.03
C LEU A 108 -3.78 16.79 25.71
N ILE A 109 -3.10 17.70 25.00
CA ILE A 109 -1.93 18.39 25.57
C ILE A 109 -2.36 19.40 26.64
N LYS A 110 -3.22 20.38 26.31
CA LYS A 110 -3.51 21.48 27.23
C LYS A 110 -4.50 21.12 28.35
N LYS A 111 -5.51 20.27 28.07
CA LYS A 111 -6.56 19.97 29.05
C LYS A 111 -6.34 18.67 29.81
N GLU A 112 -5.87 17.60 29.10
CA GLU A 112 -5.64 16.29 29.69
C GLU A 112 -4.15 16.09 30.09
N GLU A 113 -3.29 17.11 29.83
CA GLU A 113 -1.87 17.20 30.22
C GLU A 113 -1.02 16.04 29.66
N TYR A 114 -1.38 15.53 28.46
CA TYR A 114 -0.59 14.52 27.79
C TYR A 114 0.73 15.13 27.29
N HIS A 115 1.81 14.37 27.44
CA HIS A 115 3.08 14.66 26.80
C HIS A 115 3.23 13.74 25.59
N PHE A 116 3.69 14.27 24.46
CA PHE A 116 4.04 13.50 23.27
C PHE A 116 5.47 13.77 22.88
N ASP A 117 6.20 12.69 22.54
CA ASP A 117 7.61 12.76 22.14
C ASP A 117 7.73 13.04 20.64
N VAL A 118 6.83 12.52 19.82
CA VAL A 118 6.83 12.67 18.37
C VAL A 118 5.40 12.62 17.82
N VAL A 119 5.19 13.34 16.72
CA VAL A 119 3.99 13.23 15.89
C VAL A 119 4.38 12.71 14.52
N CYS A 120 3.70 11.70 14.03
CA CYS A 120 3.82 11.25 12.65
C CYS A 120 2.51 11.48 11.88
N VAL A 121 2.63 11.96 10.66
CA VAL A 121 1.52 12.23 9.76
C VAL A 121 1.75 11.49 8.44
N HIS A 122 0.69 10.90 7.89
CA HIS A 122 0.79 9.96 6.78
C HIS A 122 0.11 10.50 5.52
N ASP A 123 0.88 10.61 4.45
CA ASP A 123 0.49 11.17 3.15
C ASP A 123 -0.13 12.58 3.25
N TRP A 124 -0.51 13.16 2.15
CA TRP A 124 -1.20 14.45 2.12
C TRP A 124 -2.51 14.43 2.92
N LEU A 125 -3.10 13.26 3.06
CA LEU A 125 -4.37 13.02 3.77
C LEU A 125 -4.33 13.45 5.25
N SER A 126 -3.13 13.57 5.85
CA SER A 126 -2.92 14.02 7.23
C SER A 126 -1.98 15.24 7.33
N SER A 127 -1.54 15.80 6.20
CA SER A 127 -0.56 16.89 6.14
C SER A 127 -1.04 18.16 6.84
N ILE A 128 -2.31 18.50 6.73
CA ILE A 128 -2.88 19.70 7.35
C ILE A 128 -2.78 19.61 8.88
N SER A 129 -3.05 18.45 9.47
CA SER A 129 -2.84 18.22 10.93
C SER A 129 -1.37 18.45 11.31
N GLY A 130 -0.45 17.88 10.50
CA GLY A 130 0.99 18.02 10.73
C GLY A 130 1.44 19.48 10.70
N LEU A 131 1.01 20.26 9.72
CA LEU A 131 1.33 21.68 9.59
C LEU A 131 0.78 22.50 10.77
N VAL A 132 -0.46 22.26 11.20
CA VAL A 132 -1.04 22.92 12.37
C VAL A 132 -0.27 22.58 13.64
N ILE A 133 0.04 21.30 13.87
CA ILE A 133 0.78 20.86 15.07
C ILE A 133 2.19 21.43 15.06
N LYS A 134 2.87 21.45 13.92
CA LYS A 134 4.22 22.02 13.77
C LYS A 134 4.25 23.51 14.10
N ASN A 135 3.21 24.25 13.72
CA ASN A 135 3.09 25.67 14.01
C ASN A 135 2.77 25.97 15.50
N GLU A 136 1.94 25.14 16.13
CA GLU A 136 1.39 25.39 17.47
C GLU A 136 2.19 24.72 18.59
N THR A 137 3.10 23.80 18.28
CA THR A 137 3.86 23.03 19.28
C THR A 137 5.34 22.97 18.92
N LYS A 138 6.16 22.51 19.89
CA LYS A 138 7.59 22.21 19.66
C LYS A 138 7.84 20.71 19.46
N ILE A 139 6.80 19.91 19.38
CA ILE A 139 6.90 18.45 19.22
C ILE A 139 7.46 18.17 17.82
N PRO A 140 8.47 17.29 17.70
CA PRO A 140 8.98 16.88 16.39
C PRO A 140 7.88 16.24 15.53
N VAL A 141 7.82 16.64 14.25
CA VAL A 141 6.86 16.09 13.30
C VAL A 141 7.58 15.31 12.20
N VAL A 142 7.21 14.04 12.04
CA VAL A 142 7.73 13.15 10.99
C VAL A 142 6.66 12.96 9.92
N PHE A 143 7.02 13.22 8.67
CA PHE A 143 6.14 13.01 7.52
C PHE A 143 6.40 11.66 6.88
N HIS A 144 5.43 10.75 6.95
CA HIS A 144 5.46 9.48 6.24
C HIS A 144 4.76 9.61 4.90
N THR A 145 5.49 9.38 3.82
CA THR A 145 4.91 9.40 2.47
C THR A 145 4.96 8.01 1.84
N HIS A 146 3.77 7.46 1.58
CA HIS A 146 3.58 6.15 0.97
C HIS A 146 3.37 6.23 -0.54
N SER A 147 2.94 7.38 -1.02
CA SER A 147 2.83 7.70 -2.45
C SER A 147 2.67 9.23 -2.62
N THR A 148 2.88 9.72 -3.83
CA THR A 148 2.72 11.14 -4.15
C THR A 148 1.64 11.36 -5.19
N GLU A 149 1.07 12.57 -5.19
CA GLU A 149 0.05 12.96 -6.17
C GLU A 149 0.59 12.90 -7.60
N TRP A 150 1.79 13.46 -7.84
CA TRP A 150 2.38 13.42 -9.18
C TRP A 150 2.65 11.99 -9.67
N GLY A 151 3.05 11.08 -8.78
CA GLY A 151 3.32 9.69 -9.15
C GLY A 151 2.04 8.90 -9.46
N ARG A 152 0.97 9.09 -8.65
CA ARG A 152 -0.33 8.44 -8.89
C ARG A 152 -1.04 8.91 -10.15
N SER A 153 -0.82 10.17 -10.54
CA SER A 153 -1.53 10.87 -11.61
C SER A 153 -0.69 11.15 -12.85
N GLU A 154 0.54 10.64 -12.91
CA GLU A 154 1.49 10.92 -14.01
C GLU A 154 1.76 12.41 -14.21
N GLY A 155 1.83 13.16 -13.13
CA GLY A 155 2.02 14.61 -13.18
C GLY A 155 0.78 15.42 -13.55
N LYS A 156 -0.39 14.78 -13.69
CA LYS A 156 -1.67 15.44 -14.02
C LYS A 156 -2.60 15.58 -12.80
N GLY A 157 -2.03 15.47 -11.60
CA GLY A 157 -2.77 15.52 -10.35
C GLY A 157 -3.18 16.93 -9.92
N SER A 158 -3.78 17.01 -8.75
CA SER A 158 -4.18 18.28 -8.16
C SER A 158 -2.98 19.07 -7.66
N GLU A 159 -2.85 20.33 -8.12
CA GLU A 159 -1.83 21.24 -7.61
C GLU A 159 -1.98 21.50 -6.10
N VAL A 160 -3.23 21.53 -5.60
CA VAL A 160 -3.52 21.72 -4.17
C VAL A 160 -2.97 20.57 -3.34
N VAL A 161 -3.14 19.32 -3.81
CA VAL A 161 -2.60 18.13 -3.12
C VAL A 161 -1.08 18.17 -3.14
N SER A 162 -0.46 18.45 -4.27
CA SER A 162 1.00 18.57 -4.40
C SER A 162 1.55 19.67 -3.49
N HIS A 163 0.87 20.81 -3.36
CA HIS A 163 1.27 21.87 -2.42
C HIS A 163 1.21 21.42 -0.96
N PHE A 164 0.23 20.60 -0.55
CA PHE A 164 0.20 20.05 0.81
C PHE A 164 1.34 19.05 1.03
N GLU A 165 1.64 18.20 0.06
CA GLU A 165 2.77 17.27 0.12
C GLU A 165 4.09 18.04 0.28
N ASP A 166 4.33 19.05 -0.56
CA ASP A 166 5.54 19.89 -0.54
C ASP A 166 5.66 20.71 0.76
N ALA A 167 4.57 21.35 1.19
CA ALA A 167 4.56 22.11 2.43
C ALA A 167 4.90 21.22 3.63
N MET A 168 4.32 20.00 3.70
CA MET A 168 4.61 19.08 4.79
C MET A 168 6.07 18.58 4.73
N ALA A 169 6.57 18.25 3.55
CA ALA A 169 7.95 17.80 3.36
C ALA A 169 8.97 18.84 3.84
N HIS A 170 8.75 20.12 3.52
CA HIS A 170 9.68 21.18 3.92
C HIS A 170 9.59 21.54 5.40
N ASN A 171 8.41 21.48 6.01
CA ASN A 171 8.19 21.85 7.40
C ASN A 171 8.41 20.71 8.41
N SER A 172 8.39 19.44 7.99
CA SER A 172 8.66 18.30 8.88
C SER A 172 10.13 18.24 9.34
N ASP A 173 10.39 17.61 10.47
CA ASP A 173 11.75 17.40 11.00
C ASP A 173 12.45 16.23 10.29
N ARG A 174 11.69 15.19 9.92
CA ARG A 174 12.13 14.05 9.12
C ARG A 174 11.03 13.65 8.14
N ILE A 175 11.44 12.98 7.09
CA ILE A 175 10.56 12.36 6.10
C ILE A 175 10.92 10.88 6.05
N ILE A 176 9.92 10.01 6.12
CA ILE A 176 10.07 8.58 5.91
C ILE A 176 9.33 8.20 4.65
N THR A 177 10.00 7.51 3.75
CA THR A 177 9.41 6.94 2.55
C THR A 177 9.67 5.44 2.45
N VAL A 178 8.95 4.77 1.56
CA VAL A 178 8.80 3.31 1.57
C VAL A 178 9.78 2.55 0.66
N SER A 179 10.60 3.27 -0.13
CA SER A 179 11.61 2.67 -1.00
C SER A 179 12.69 3.65 -1.42
N TYR A 180 13.87 3.15 -1.81
CA TYR A 180 14.92 3.98 -2.41
C TYR A 180 14.50 4.55 -3.76
N ALA A 181 13.69 3.79 -4.53
CA ALA A 181 13.12 4.29 -5.77
C ALA A 181 12.29 5.55 -5.54
N MET A 182 11.44 5.55 -4.51
CA MET A 182 10.64 6.70 -4.13
C MET A 182 11.51 7.81 -3.53
N GLN A 183 12.48 7.51 -2.67
CA GLN A 183 13.40 8.51 -2.13
C GLN A 183 14.09 9.31 -3.24
N GLN A 184 14.61 8.62 -4.27
CA GLN A 184 15.26 9.28 -5.41
C GLN A 184 14.29 10.19 -6.16
N ASP A 185 13.04 9.77 -6.32
CA ASP A 185 12.00 10.56 -6.97
C ASP A 185 11.62 11.80 -6.15
N LEU A 186 11.43 11.67 -4.84
CA LEU A 186 11.16 12.79 -3.94
C LEU A 186 12.27 13.85 -3.98
N VAL A 187 13.53 13.42 -3.89
CA VAL A 187 14.69 14.31 -3.95
C VAL A 187 14.80 14.99 -5.31
N LYS A 188 14.54 14.28 -6.40
CA LYS A 188 14.48 14.85 -7.76
C LYS A 188 13.40 15.93 -7.90
N HIS A 189 12.28 15.80 -7.18
CA HIS A 189 11.20 16.80 -7.13
C HIS A 189 11.45 17.92 -6.11
N GLY A 190 12.65 18.02 -5.54
CA GLY A 190 13.06 19.14 -4.69
C GLY A 190 12.84 18.94 -3.20
N TRP A 191 12.43 17.76 -2.75
CA TRP A 191 12.33 17.50 -1.31
C TRP A 191 13.70 17.44 -0.64
N PRO A 192 13.83 17.91 0.62
CA PRO A 192 15.13 18.07 1.28
C PRO A 192 15.80 16.72 1.58
N SER A 193 16.76 16.33 0.74
CA SER A 193 17.47 15.05 0.81
C SER A 193 17.97 14.66 2.21
N PRO A 194 18.53 15.57 3.04
CA PRO A 194 19.02 15.20 4.38
C PRO A 194 17.92 14.78 5.36
N LYS A 195 16.66 15.10 5.05
CA LYS A 195 15.52 14.73 5.90
C LYS A 195 14.90 13.38 5.48
N VAL A 196 15.14 12.88 4.25
CA VAL A 196 14.45 11.73 3.69
C VAL A 196 15.17 10.44 4.05
N SER A 197 14.50 9.60 4.83
CA SER A 197 14.94 8.25 5.19
C SER A 197 14.02 7.21 4.52
N VAL A 198 14.56 6.02 4.26
CA VAL A 198 13.79 4.90 3.72
C VAL A 198 13.53 3.90 4.84
N VAL A 199 12.27 3.54 5.01
CA VAL A 199 11.83 2.41 5.82
C VAL A 199 10.86 1.59 4.98
N TRP A 200 11.23 0.38 4.63
CA TRP A 200 10.39 -0.53 3.85
C TRP A 200 9.12 -0.89 4.61
N ASN A 201 8.03 -1.20 3.90
CA ASN A 201 6.87 -1.81 4.55
C ASN A 201 7.08 -3.30 4.81
N GLY A 202 6.18 -3.88 5.59
CA GLY A 202 6.23 -5.27 6.01
C GLY A 202 5.02 -6.10 5.59
N VAL A 203 5.09 -7.37 5.93
CA VAL A 203 3.98 -8.31 5.93
C VAL A 203 4.11 -9.20 7.19
N ASP A 204 3.02 -9.82 7.60
CA ASP A 204 3.02 -10.83 8.66
C ASP A 204 3.25 -12.23 8.05
N PRO A 205 4.48 -12.79 8.13
CA PRO A 205 4.79 -14.09 7.54
C PRO A 205 4.16 -15.27 8.27
N ASP A 206 3.65 -15.06 9.48
CA ASP A 206 2.90 -16.08 10.21
C ASP A 206 1.44 -16.14 9.75
N ARG A 207 0.86 -15.02 9.38
CA ARG A 207 -0.47 -14.92 8.78
C ARG A 207 -0.47 -15.42 7.34
N TYR A 208 0.48 -14.95 6.53
CA TYR A 208 0.71 -15.39 5.15
C TYR A 208 1.65 -16.61 5.14
N ASN A 209 1.09 -17.81 5.38
CA ASN A 209 1.86 -19.03 5.55
C ASN A 209 1.16 -20.24 4.87
N MET A 210 1.81 -20.80 3.86
CA MET A 210 1.32 -21.96 3.13
C MET A 210 1.00 -23.16 4.04
N ALA A 211 1.80 -23.40 5.08
CA ALA A 211 1.60 -24.50 6.01
C ALA A 211 0.28 -24.42 6.83
N LYS A 212 -0.35 -23.23 6.87
CA LYS A 212 -1.64 -23.02 7.54
C LYS A 212 -2.85 -23.17 6.62
N CYS A 213 -2.64 -23.32 5.32
CA CYS A 213 -3.71 -23.50 4.33
C CYS A 213 -4.04 -24.97 4.15
N LYS A 214 -5.32 -25.33 4.23
CA LYS A 214 -5.78 -26.71 4.00
C LYS A 214 -5.87 -26.99 2.50
N SER A 215 -5.49 -28.20 2.11
CA SER A 215 -5.52 -28.62 0.70
C SER A 215 -6.93 -28.54 0.10
N GLU A 216 -7.96 -28.78 0.90
CA GLU A 216 -9.37 -28.71 0.46
C GLU A 216 -9.76 -27.25 0.13
N ASP A 217 -9.34 -26.29 0.97
CA ASP A 217 -9.63 -24.85 0.76
C ASP A 217 -8.90 -24.32 -0.49
N ILE A 218 -7.66 -24.77 -0.70
CA ILE A 218 -6.89 -24.45 -1.91
C ILE A 218 -7.56 -25.01 -3.17
N ALA A 219 -8.00 -26.27 -3.10
CA ALA A 219 -8.72 -26.91 -4.21
C ALA A 219 -10.04 -26.19 -4.52
N ALA A 220 -10.78 -25.78 -3.50
CA ALA A 220 -12.03 -25.03 -3.64
C ALA A 220 -11.84 -23.68 -4.37
N ILE A 221 -10.72 -22.98 -4.15
CA ILE A 221 -10.41 -21.77 -4.91
C ILE A 221 -10.16 -22.09 -6.39
N ARG A 222 -9.42 -23.14 -6.70
CA ARG A 222 -9.19 -23.53 -8.09
C ARG A 222 -10.49 -23.97 -8.78
N GLU A 223 -11.35 -24.73 -8.10
CA GLU A 223 -12.66 -25.13 -8.60
C GLU A 223 -13.57 -23.90 -8.85
N LYS A 224 -13.61 -22.95 -7.93
CA LYS A 224 -14.38 -21.69 -8.07
C LYS A 224 -14.10 -20.97 -9.39
N TYR A 225 -12.86 -20.99 -9.87
CA TYR A 225 -12.44 -20.35 -11.11
C TYR A 225 -12.32 -21.31 -12.29
N VAL A 226 -12.76 -22.54 -12.13
CA VAL A 226 -12.67 -23.58 -13.16
C VAL A 226 -11.22 -23.72 -13.67
N VAL A 227 -10.28 -23.90 -12.72
CA VAL A 227 -8.86 -24.16 -13.00
C VAL A 227 -8.57 -25.63 -12.79
N PRO A 228 -8.41 -26.44 -13.86
CA PRO A 228 -8.05 -27.85 -13.74
C PRO A 228 -6.73 -28.05 -12.97
N LYS A 229 -6.54 -29.24 -12.41
CA LYS A 229 -5.36 -29.52 -11.58
C LYS A 229 -4.04 -29.40 -12.34
N ASP A 230 -4.05 -29.71 -13.62
CA ASP A 230 -2.90 -29.66 -14.55
C ASP A 230 -2.73 -28.31 -15.26
N TRP A 231 -3.58 -27.33 -14.96
CA TRP A 231 -3.48 -25.99 -15.50
C TRP A 231 -2.64 -25.09 -14.59
N ASN A 232 -1.97 -24.09 -15.18
CA ASN A 232 -1.32 -23.02 -14.43
C ASN A 232 -2.35 -21.97 -13.99
N MET A 233 -2.31 -21.58 -12.74
CA MET A 233 -3.10 -20.48 -12.19
C MET A 233 -2.18 -19.27 -11.96
N LEU A 234 -2.33 -18.25 -12.78
CA LEU A 234 -1.70 -16.96 -12.61
C LEU A 234 -2.59 -16.07 -11.76
N LEU A 235 -2.02 -15.27 -10.87
CA LEU A 235 -2.78 -14.38 -9.98
C LEU A 235 -2.31 -12.93 -10.10
N PHE A 236 -3.25 -12.03 -10.30
CA PHE A 236 -3.08 -10.59 -10.13
C PHE A 236 -3.95 -10.11 -8.97
N VAL A 237 -3.39 -9.33 -8.06
CA VAL A 237 -4.10 -8.68 -6.95
C VAL A 237 -3.76 -7.20 -6.95
N GLY A 238 -4.77 -6.33 -7.06
CA GLY A 238 -4.55 -4.89 -7.02
C GLY A 238 -5.67 -4.07 -7.65
N ARG A 239 -5.62 -2.75 -7.49
CA ARG A 239 -6.57 -1.86 -8.18
C ARG A 239 -6.41 -2.00 -9.68
N LEU A 240 -7.54 -2.02 -10.38
CA LEU A 240 -7.55 -2.03 -11.85
C LEU A 240 -7.38 -0.59 -12.34
N SER A 241 -6.15 -0.14 -12.39
CA SER A 241 -5.76 1.19 -12.85
C SER A 241 -4.55 1.09 -13.76
N TRP A 242 -4.29 2.14 -14.52
CA TRP A 242 -3.14 2.20 -15.41
C TRP A 242 -1.83 1.94 -14.68
N VAL A 243 -1.62 2.57 -13.52
CA VAL A 243 -0.39 2.42 -12.74
C VAL A 243 -0.10 0.99 -12.28
N LYS A 244 -1.12 0.14 -12.16
CA LYS A 244 -0.95 -1.27 -11.76
C LYS A 244 -0.71 -2.22 -12.94
N GLY A 245 -0.78 -1.75 -14.18
CA GLY A 245 -0.44 -2.51 -15.37
C GLY A 245 -1.40 -3.63 -15.76
N ALA A 246 -2.60 -3.69 -15.18
CA ALA A 246 -3.58 -4.74 -15.45
C ALA A 246 -3.96 -4.83 -16.94
N ARG A 247 -4.10 -3.68 -17.64
CA ARG A 247 -4.34 -3.65 -19.08
C ARG A 247 -3.21 -4.30 -19.88
N ASN A 248 -1.95 -3.99 -19.53
CA ASN A 248 -0.78 -4.53 -20.23
C ASN A 248 -0.63 -6.03 -19.96
N LEU A 249 -1.01 -6.49 -18.77
CA LEU A 249 -1.09 -7.93 -18.47
C LEU A 249 -2.10 -8.64 -19.38
N MET A 250 -3.29 -8.05 -19.58
CA MET A 250 -4.26 -8.62 -20.53
C MET A 250 -3.70 -8.72 -21.94
N LEU A 251 -2.98 -7.69 -22.41
CA LEU A 251 -2.33 -7.68 -23.74
C LEU A 251 -1.19 -8.70 -23.86
N ALA A 252 -0.57 -9.10 -22.75
CA ALA A 252 0.49 -10.12 -22.70
C ALA A 252 -0.07 -11.55 -22.84
N MET A 253 -1.30 -11.80 -22.37
CA MET A 253 -1.88 -13.15 -22.27
C MET A 253 -1.93 -13.92 -23.58
N PRO A 254 -2.28 -13.36 -24.76
CA PRO A 254 -2.25 -14.13 -26.02
C PRO A 254 -0.89 -14.74 -26.33
N SER A 255 0.21 -14.04 -26.02
CA SER A 255 1.58 -14.55 -26.19
C SER A 255 1.90 -15.68 -25.20
N VAL A 256 1.38 -15.61 -23.97
CA VAL A 256 1.51 -16.67 -22.98
C VAL A 256 0.73 -17.91 -23.39
N LEU A 257 -0.54 -17.74 -23.77
CA LEU A 257 -1.47 -18.82 -24.11
C LEU A 257 -1.06 -19.57 -25.39
N LYS A 258 -0.35 -18.91 -26.30
CA LYS A 258 0.19 -19.58 -27.49
C LYS A 258 1.18 -20.68 -27.13
N GLU A 259 1.96 -20.52 -26.07
CA GLU A 259 3.00 -21.46 -25.62
C GLU A 259 2.50 -22.35 -24.46
N TYR A 260 1.68 -21.79 -23.60
CA TYR A 260 1.09 -22.44 -22.41
C TYR A 260 -0.44 -22.34 -22.43
N PRO A 261 -1.14 -23.11 -23.30
CA PRO A 261 -2.59 -23.01 -23.49
C PRO A 261 -3.39 -23.36 -22.21
N ASN A 262 -2.85 -24.25 -21.37
CA ASN A 262 -3.44 -24.67 -20.11
C ASN A 262 -3.09 -23.66 -18.99
N THR A 263 -3.47 -22.39 -19.18
CA THR A 263 -3.18 -21.31 -18.22
C THR A 263 -4.43 -20.48 -18.00
N LYS A 264 -4.73 -20.18 -16.74
CA LYS A 264 -5.81 -19.30 -16.31
C LYS A 264 -5.25 -18.12 -15.53
N LEU A 265 -5.61 -16.91 -15.92
CA LEU A 265 -5.32 -15.70 -15.14
C LEU A 265 -6.53 -15.36 -14.27
N VAL A 266 -6.32 -15.31 -12.97
CA VAL A 266 -7.30 -14.84 -11.98
C VAL A 266 -6.94 -13.42 -11.57
N ILE A 267 -7.89 -12.49 -11.68
CA ILE A 267 -7.73 -11.07 -11.37
C ILE A 267 -8.63 -10.72 -10.19
N LEU A 268 -8.02 -10.23 -9.11
CA LEU A 268 -8.71 -9.72 -7.92
C LEU A 268 -8.49 -8.20 -7.83
N GLY A 269 -9.56 -7.42 -7.96
CA GLY A 269 -9.45 -5.96 -7.80
C GLY A 269 -10.63 -5.18 -8.35
N LYS A 270 -10.71 -3.92 -7.92
CA LYS A 270 -11.68 -2.91 -8.38
C LYS A 270 -11.00 -1.82 -9.20
N GLY A 271 -11.77 -1.13 -10.03
CA GLY A 271 -11.34 0.04 -10.79
C GLY A 271 -11.88 0.01 -12.21
N ASP A 272 -11.01 0.01 -13.20
CA ASP A 272 -11.36 -0.01 -14.63
C ASP A 272 -11.75 -1.43 -15.10
N GLU A 273 -12.82 -1.96 -14.53
CA GLU A 273 -13.30 -3.35 -14.77
C GLU A 273 -13.64 -3.59 -16.23
N GLN A 274 -14.23 -2.56 -16.88
CA GLN A 274 -14.60 -2.61 -18.28
C GLN A 274 -13.39 -2.86 -19.20
N ILE A 275 -12.24 -2.27 -18.89
CA ILE A 275 -11.00 -2.46 -19.67
C ILE A 275 -10.59 -3.95 -19.69
N ILE A 276 -10.78 -4.66 -18.56
CA ILE A 276 -10.42 -6.08 -18.46
C ILE A 276 -11.38 -6.94 -19.27
N THR A 277 -12.69 -6.71 -19.14
CA THR A 277 -13.72 -7.50 -19.83
C THR A 277 -13.67 -7.28 -21.36
N GLU A 278 -13.59 -6.02 -21.81
CA GLU A 278 -13.45 -5.70 -23.22
C GLU A 278 -12.14 -6.23 -23.83
N ALA A 279 -11.04 -6.22 -23.06
CA ALA A 279 -9.78 -6.79 -23.52
C ALA A 279 -9.89 -8.32 -23.68
N ALA A 280 -10.52 -9.02 -22.73
CA ALA A 280 -10.74 -10.46 -22.82
C ALA A 280 -11.52 -10.84 -24.08
N ASP A 281 -12.59 -10.11 -24.37
CA ASP A 281 -13.43 -10.31 -25.56
C ASP A 281 -12.67 -10.05 -26.85
N ARG A 282 -12.03 -8.89 -26.95
CA ARG A 282 -11.28 -8.48 -28.16
C ARG A 282 -10.13 -9.44 -28.48
N LEU A 283 -9.50 -10.01 -27.44
CA LEU A 283 -8.36 -10.92 -27.58
C LEU A 283 -8.78 -12.38 -27.69
N ASN A 284 -10.07 -12.69 -27.58
CA ASN A 284 -10.64 -14.07 -27.57
C ASN A 284 -10.02 -14.98 -26.52
N ILE A 285 -9.84 -14.45 -25.29
CA ILE A 285 -9.22 -15.18 -24.15
C ILE A 285 -10.15 -15.32 -22.94
N GLN A 286 -11.48 -15.11 -23.10
CA GLN A 286 -12.47 -15.14 -22.00
C GLN A 286 -12.39 -16.43 -21.18
N ASN A 287 -12.16 -17.55 -21.86
CA ASN A 287 -12.05 -18.87 -21.19
C ASN A 287 -10.80 -19.00 -20.31
N ASN A 288 -9.80 -18.16 -20.52
CA ASN A 288 -8.53 -18.17 -19.79
C ASN A 288 -8.43 -17.06 -18.74
N ILE A 289 -9.47 -16.24 -18.59
CA ILE A 289 -9.52 -15.15 -17.61
C ILE A 289 -10.66 -15.40 -16.63
N ALA A 290 -10.41 -15.13 -15.37
CA ALA A 290 -11.45 -15.08 -14.34
C ALA A 290 -11.24 -13.83 -13.48
N CYS A 291 -12.32 -13.10 -13.20
CA CYS A 291 -12.24 -11.82 -12.49
C CYS A 291 -13.13 -11.84 -11.26
N ARG A 292 -12.66 -11.13 -10.24
CA ARG A 292 -13.45 -10.77 -9.07
C ARG A 292 -13.26 -9.29 -8.76
N PHE A 293 -14.29 -8.51 -8.96
CA PHE A 293 -14.30 -7.05 -8.87
C PHE A 293 -14.85 -6.52 -7.55
N ASP A 294 -15.28 -7.38 -6.65
CA ASP A 294 -15.70 -7.05 -5.30
C ASP A 294 -14.53 -7.15 -4.30
N PHE A 295 -14.79 -6.70 -3.08
CA PHE A 295 -13.80 -6.81 -2.00
C PHE A 295 -13.55 -8.28 -1.66
N VAL A 296 -12.28 -8.67 -1.61
CA VAL A 296 -11.83 -9.98 -1.17
C VAL A 296 -11.23 -9.84 0.23
N SER A 297 -11.79 -10.54 1.20
CA SER A 297 -11.27 -10.54 2.58
C SER A 297 -9.84 -11.10 2.63
N GLU A 298 -9.07 -10.67 3.64
CA GLU A 298 -7.70 -11.15 3.78
C GLU A 298 -7.59 -12.67 3.88
N PRO A 299 -8.41 -13.40 4.68
CA PRO A 299 -8.35 -14.86 4.70
C PRO A 299 -8.60 -15.50 3.33
N GLU A 300 -9.55 -14.97 2.57
CA GLU A 300 -9.82 -15.46 1.22
C GLU A 300 -8.69 -15.10 0.24
N ARG A 301 -8.07 -13.92 0.37
CA ARG A 301 -6.91 -13.50 -0.43
C ARG A 301 -5.71 -14.42 -0.18
N ILE A 302 -5.46 -14.83 1.06
CA ILE A 302 -4.43 -15.81 1.42
C ILE A 302 -4.66 -17.13 0.66
N LEU A 303 -5.90 -17.63 0.58
CA LEU A 303 -6.21 -18.84 -0.17
C LEU A 303 -6.01 -18.67 -1.68
N HIS A 304 -6.24 -17.48 -2.25
CA HIS A 304 -5.94 -17.20 -3.65
C HIS A 304 -4.42 -17.24 -3.92
N TYR A 305 -3.61 -16.66 -3.04
CA TYR A 305 -2.16 -16.82 -3.13
C TYR A 305 -1.78 -18.30 -3.03
N ALA A 306 -2.33 -19.02 -2.05
CA ALA A 306 -2.06 -20.46 -1.90
C ALA A 306 -2.38 -21.27 -3.16
N ALA A 307 -3.50 -20.97 -3.83
CA ALA A 307 -3.97 -21.67 -5.02
C ALA A 307 -3.23 -21.33 -6.31
N SER A 308 -2.54 -20.18 -6.36
CA SER A 308 -1.81 -19.71 -7.53
C SER A 308 -0.46 -20.40 -7.68
N ASP A 309 0.02 -20.47 -8.93
CA ASP A 309 1.36 -20.96 -9.28
C ASP A 309 2.35 -19.81 -9.43
N ILE A 310 1.89 -18.65 -9.93
CA ILE A 310 2.69 -17.45 -10.13
C ILE A 310 1.84 -16.22 -9.80
N CYS A 311 2.44 -15.23 -9.13
CA CYS A 311 1.82 -13.92 -8.91
C CYS A 311 2.46 -12.86 -9.80
N ILE A 312 1.64 -11.99 -10.40
CA ILE A 312 2.09 -11.05 -11.41
C ILE A 312 1.64 -9.64 -11.03
N PHE A 313 2.60 -8.72 -10.86
CA PHE A 313 2.38 -7.34 -10.48
C PHE A 313 3.12 -6.39 -11.44
N PRO A 314 2.60 -6.17 -12.65
CA PRO A 314 3.29 -5.42 -13.70
C PRO A 314 3.10 -3.91 -13.54
N SER A 315 3.22 -3.40 -12.31
CA SER A 315 3.04 -1.99 -12.02
C SER A 315 4.07 -1.12 -12.73
N VAL A 316 3.63 0.05 -13.19
CA VAL A 316 4.49 1.09 -13.79
C VAL A 316 4.81 2.20 -12.78
N TYR A 317 3.94 2.38 -11.78
CA TYR A 317 4.20 3.16 -10.58
C TYR A 317 3.71 2.37 -9.36
N GLU A 318 4.64 2.05 -8.47
CA GLU A 318 4.39 1.31 -7.23
C GLU A 318 5.46 1.69 -6.20
N PRO A 319 5.22 2.65 -5.33
CA PRO A 319 6.22 3.09 -4.36
C PRO A 319 6.83 1.95 -3.54
N PHE A 320 6.02 0.97 -3.17
CA PHE A 320 6.51 -0.24 -2.49
C PHE A 320 5.82 -1.52 -2.96
N GLY A 321 4.51 -1.70 -2.65
CA GLY A 321 3.72 -2.85 -3.07
C GLY A 321 3.75 -4.03 -2.10
N ILE A 322 2.91 -3.97 -1.07
CA ILE A 322 2.77 -5.04 -0.05
C ILE A 322 2.32 -6.38 -0.68
N VAL A 323 1.55 -6.34 -1.76
CA VAL A 323 1.04 -7.54 -2.45
C VAL A 323 2.13 -8.50 -2.93
N SER A 324 3.31 -7.97 -3.30
CA SER A 324 4.47 -8.80 -3.63
C SER A 324 5.02 -9.53 -2.40
N LEU A 325 5.07 -8.86 -1.25
CA LEU A 325 5.48 -9.49 0.01
C LEU A 325 4.48 -10.55 0.45
N GLU A 326 3.17 -10.30 0.29
CA GLU A 326 2.11 -11.28 0.57
C GLU A 326 2.32 -12.56 -0.27
N ALA A 327 2.57 -12.40 -1.59
CA ALA A 327 2.85 -13.51 -2.49
C ALA A 327 4.13 -14.26 -2.11
N MET A 328 5.23 -13.52 -1.84
CA MET A 328 6.51 -14.10 -1.44
C MET A 328 6.41 -14.81 -0.09
N ALA A 329 5.67 -14.26 0.89
CA ALA A 329 5.41 -14.93 2.17
C ALA A 329 4.65 -16.26 2.00
N MET A 330 3.80 -16.35 0.97
CA MET A 330 3.08 -17.56 0.54
C MET A 330 3.90 -18.46 -0.39
N GLU A 331 5.23 -18.28 -0.46
CA GLU A 331 6.15 -19.08 -1.27
C GLU A 331 5.82 -19.07 -2.77
N LYS A 332 5.26 -17.94 -3.26
CA LYS A 332 4.97 -17.83 -4.70
C LYS A 332 6.06 -17.08 -5.44
N PRO A 333 6.51 -17.60 -6.59
CA PRO A 333 7.37 -16.84 -7.48
C PRO A 333 6.59 -15.63 -8.00
N VAL A 334 7.29 -14.50 -8.14
CA VAL A 334 6.66 -13.23 -8.55
C VAL A 334 7.27 -12.70 -9.84
N VAL A 335 6.42 -12.16 -10.70
CA VAL A 335 6.80 -11.40 -11.91
C VAL A 335 6.39 -9.95 -11.66
N VAL A 336 7.37 -9.05 -11.57
CA VAL A 336 7.11 -7.69 -11.09
C VAL A 336 7.63 -6.61 -12.03
N GLY A 337 6.89 -5.51 -12.16
CA GLY A 337 7.40 -4.30 -12.77
C GLY A 337 8.64 -3.79 -12.02
N ALA A 338 9.64 -3.29 -12.74
CA ALA A 338 10.90 -2.85 -12.14
C ALA A 338 11.47 -1.55 -12.72
N ARG A 339 10.72 -0.82 -13.54
CA ARG A 339 11.13 0.46 -14.12
C ARG A 339 10.47 1.64 -13.40
N GLY A 340 11.18 2.76 -13.35
CA GLY A 340 10.67 3.99 -12.74
C GLY A 340 10.59 3.90 -11.21
N VAL A 341 9.54 4.50 -10.64
CA VAL A 341 9.27 4.49 -9.20
C VAL A 341 8.51 3.21 -8.85
N VAL A 342 9.25 2.10 -8.80
CA VAL A 342 8.70 0.78 -8.49
C VAL A 342 9.58 0.08 -7.46
N GLY A 343 9.08 0.05 -6.21
CA GLY A 343 9.77 -0.53 -5.05
C GLY A 343 9.88 -2.05 -5.10
N PHE A 344 9.12 -2.74 -5.94
CA PHE A 344 9.27 -4.19 -6.14
C PHE A 344 10.69 -4.61 -6.48
N ARG A 345 11.47 -3.78 -7.20
CA ARG A 345 12.87 -4.07 -7.52
C ARG A 345 13.78 -4.17 -6.30
N GLU A 346 13.35 -3.67 -5.15
CA GLU A 346 14.08 -3.77 -3.89
C GLU A 346 13.69 -5.02 -3.10
N GLN A 347 12.50 -5.56 -3.38
CA GLN A 347 11.97 -6.77 -2.77
C GLN A 347 12.42 -8.02 -3.53
N VAL A 348 12.43 -7.93 -4.87
CA VAL A 348 12.65 -9.06 -5.77
C VAL A 348 14.08 -9.05 -6.31
N LEU A 349 14.78 -10.15 -6.12
CA LEU A 349 16.08 -10.43 -6.73
C LEU A 349 15.83 -11.22 -8.01
N SER A 350 16.22 -10.64 -9.16
CA SER A 350 15.98 -11.25 -10.48
C SER A 350 17.12 -12.12 -10.98
N SER A 351 18.17 -12.31 -10.17
CA SER A 351 19.34 -13.14 -10.51
C SER A 351 20.11 -13.58 -9.26
N GLY A 352 21.02 -14.53 -9.43
CA GLY A 352 21.86 -15.05 -8.35
C GLY A 352 21.25 -16.24 -7.60
N PRO A 353 21.93 -16.75 -6.56
CA PRO A 353 21.49 -17.93 -5.82
C PRO A 353 20.19 -17.70 -5.05
N ASP A 354 19.96 -16.46 -4.59
CA ASP A 354 18.80 -16.06 -3.81
C ASP A 354 17.68 -15.47 -4.69
N GLN A 355 17.73 -15.70 -6.01
CA GLN A 355 16.70 -15.24 -6.93
C GLN A 355 15.32 -15.68 -6.42
N ASN A 356 14.35 -14.74 -6.40
CA ASN A 356 13.01 -14.98 -5.90
C ASN A 356 11.89 -14.51 -6.85
N GLY A 357 12.25 -14.08 -8.07
CA GLY A 357 11.30 -13.68 -9.09
C GLY A 357 11.95 -13.11 -10.34
N VAL A 358 11.14 -12.44 -11.15
CA VAL A 358 11.56 -11.88 -12.44
C VAL A 358 11.18 -10.40 -12.51
N HIS A 359 12.10 -9.57 -12.96
CA HIS A 359 11.87 -8.16 -13.28
C HIS A 359 11.40 -7.99 -14.71
N ILE A 360 10.36 -7.20 -14.92
CA ILE A 360 9.83 -6.86 -16.24
C ILE A 360 9.58 -5.35 -16.38
N ASN A 361 9.45 -4.90 -17.62
CA ASN A 361 8.89 -3.61 -17.92
C ASN A 361 7.35 -3.70 -17.94
N GLY A 362 6.68 -3.14 -16.94
CA GLY A 362 5.21 -3.16 -16.84
C GLY A 362 4.46 -2.43 -17.98
N GLU A 363 5.16 -1.60 -18.75
CA GLU A 363 4.60 -0.92 -19.91
C GLU A 363 4.64 -1.77 -21.19
N ASP A 364 5.46 -2.84 -21.21
CA ASP A 364 5.64 -3.69 -22.39
C ASP A 364 4.97 -5.06 -22.22
N PRO A 365 3.83 -5.31 -22.91
CA PRO A 365 3.17 -6.60 -22.89
C PRO A 365 4.04 -7.79 -23.30
N LEU A 366 5.04 -7.58 -24.17
CA LEU A 366 5.91 -8.67 -24.59
C LEU A 366 6.91 -9.03 -23.50
N ASP A 367 7.40 -8.05 -22.75
CA ASP A 367 8.29 -8.27 -21.61
C ASP A 367 7.52 -8.93 -20.44
N ILE A 368 6.26 -8.51 -20.21
CA ILE A 368 5.36 -9.19 -19.25
C ILE A 368 5.18 -10.68 -19.64
N ALA A 369 4.87 -10.93 -20.92
CA ALA A 369 4.71 -12.29 -21.42
C ALA A 369 6.00 -13.10 -21.31
N TRP A 370 7.16 -12.51 -21.56
CA TRP A 370 8.45 -13.14 -21.37
C TRP A 370 8.66 -13.55 -19.91
N GLY A 371 8.44 -12.64 -18.95
CA GLY A 371 8.61 -12.92 -17.52
C GLY A 371 7.71 -14.07 -17.03
N ILE A 372 6.45 -14.09 -17.47
CA ILE A 372 5.53 -15.20 -17.16
C ILE A 372 6.05 -16.52 -17.74
N LYS A 373 6.43 -16.55 -19.03
CA LYS A 373 6.93 -17.75 -19.70
C LYS A 373 8.25 -18.24 -19.11
N GLU A 374 9.14 -17.32 -18.73
CA GLU A 374 10.41 -17.69 -18.06
C GLU A 374 10.15 -18.42 -16.74
N THR A 375 9.13 -17.97 -15.99
CA THR A 375 8.74 -18.60 -14.72
C THR A 375 8.05 -19.96 -14.95
N LEU A 376 7.21 -20.08 -15.98
CA LEU A 376 6.51 -21.34 -16.32
C LEU A 376 7.43 -22.40 -16.91
N ARG A 377 8.54 -22.00 -17.55
CA ARG A 377 9.48 -22.90 -18.25
C ARG A 377 10.11 -23.94 -17.35
N ASN A 378 10.38 -23.59 -16.09
CA ASN A 378 11.01 -24.49 -15.13
C ASN A 378 10.31 -24.44 -13.77
N PRO A 379 9.33 -25.33 -13.52
CA PRO A 379 8.55 -25.35 -12.28
C PRO A 379 9.40 -25.58 -11.01
N GLU A 380 10.49 -26.34 -11.10
CA GLU A 380 11.38 -26.55 -9.95
C GLU A 380 12.13 -25.26 -9.59
N LYS A 381 12.66 -24.56 -10.58
CA LYS A 381 13.30 -23.25 -10.39
C LYS A 381 12.31 -22.23 -9.82
N ALA A 382 11.09 -22.20 -10.34
CA ALA A 382 10.04 -21.32 -9.86
C ALA A 382 9.67 -21.61 -8.39
N ARG A 383 9.63 -22.88 -7.97
CA ARG A 383 9.43 -23.26 -6.56
C ARG A 383 10.56 -22.73 -5.68
N ASN A 384 11.82 -22.91 -6.08
CA ASN A 384 12.98 -22.41 -5.36
C ASN A 384 12.92 -20.88 -5.21
N TRP A 385 12.43 -20.16 -6.22
CA TRP A 385 12.20 -18.71 -6.15
C TRP A 385 11.16 -18.35 -5.10
N GLY A 386 10.07 -19.11 -5.01
CA GLY A 386 9.05 -18.92 -3.96
C GLY A 386 9.63 -19.10 -2.56
N GLU A 387 10.39 -20.19 -2.33
CA GLU A 387 11.09 -20.45 -1.07
C GLU A 387 12.07 -19.34 -0.68
N ASN A 388 12.88 -18.88 -1.65
CA ASN A 388 13.79 -17.75 -1.44
C ASN A 388 13.01 -16.46 -1.12
N GLY A 389 11.88 -16.24 -1.80
CA GLY A 389 10.99 -15.12 -1.52
C GLY A 389 10.54 -15.09 -0.06
N ARG A 390 10.07 -16.22 0.47
CA ARG A 390 9.68 -16.33 1.89
C ARG A 390 10.84 -16.08 2.84
N LYS A 391 12.02 -16.66 2.59
CA LYS A 391 13.22 -16.40 3.41
C LYS A 391 13.52 -14.91 3.47
N ARG A 392 13.50 -14.25 2.31
CA ARG A 392 13.76 -12.81 2.20
C ARG A 392 12.71 -11.96 2.95
N VAL A 393 11.42 -12.34 2.90
CA VAL A 393 10.36 -11.69 3.68
C VAL A 393 10.65 -11.78 5.17
N ILE A 394 10.93 -12.96 5.69
CA ILE A 394 11.21 -13.18 7.11
C ILE A 394 12.45 -12.39 7.56
N GLU A 395 13.45 -12.31 6.70
CA GLU A 395 14.71 -11.63 7.01
C GLU A 395 14.61 -10.11 6.97
N TYR A 396 13.82 -9.51 6.05
CA TYR A 396 13.88 -8.07 5.78
C TYR A 396 12.55 -7.34 5.91
N PHE A 397 11.40 -8.00 5.71
CA PHE A 397 10.12 -7.33 5.46
C PHE A 397 9.02 -7.73 6.45
N THR A 398 9.33 -7.78 7.75
CA THR A 398 8.33 -7.98 8.80
C THR A 398 7.90 -6.65 9.41
N TRP A 399 6.67 -6.56 9.91
CA TRP A 399 6.18 -5.35 10.60
C TRP A 399 7.03 -4.97 11.80
N ARG A 400 7.62 -5.97 12.50
CA ARG A 400 8.56 -5.74 13.59
C ARG A 400 9.78 -4.94 13.12
N LYS A 401 10.38 -5.27 11.98
CA LYS A 401 11.52 -4.52 11.43
C LYS A 401 11.13 -3.12 11.01
N VAL A 402 9.95 -2.95 10.44
CA VAL A 402 9.40 -1.62 10.10
C VAL A 402 9.31 -0.75 11.35
N ALA A 403 8.75 -1.31 12.44
CA ALA A 403 8.64 -0.61 13.71
C ALA A 403 10.02 -0.26 14.30
N ASP A 404 10.93 -1.23 14.37
CA ASP A 404 12.28 -1.03 14.91
C ASP A 404 13.06 0.06 14.14
N GLU A 405 12.99 0.07 12.81
CA GLU A 405 13.66 1.09 11.98
C GLU A 405 13.02 2.47 12.11
N THR A 406 11.70 2.53 12.17
CA THR A 406 10.96 3.79 12.36
C THR A 406 11.26 4.39 13.73
N LEU A 407 11.23 3.57 14.79
CA LEU A 407 11.51 4.04 16.17
C LEU A 407 12.91 4.61 16.30
N LYS A 408 13.94 4.05 15.65
CA LYS A 408 15.30 4.63 15.63
C LYS A 408 15.29 6.06 15.08
N ILE A 409 14.47 6.33 14.06
CA ILE A 409 14.33 7.68 13.50
C ILE A 409 13.63 8.59 14.51
N TYR A 410 12.58 8.13 15.18
CA TYR A 410 11.86 8.90 16.20
C TYR A 410 12.77 9.20 17.42
N GLU A 411 13.52 8.21 17.91
CA GLU A 411 14.49 8.37 19.00
C GLU A 411 15.59 9.40 18.66
N SER A 412 16.00 9.50 17.40
CA SER A 412 17.00 10.48 16.94
C SER A 412 16.54 11.94 17.01
N LEU A 413 15.27 12.17 17.30
CA LEU A 413 14.65 13.50 17.39
C LEU A 413 14.49 13.98 18.86
N GLN A 414 14.80 13.11 19.83
CA GLN A 414 14.76 13.42 21.26
C GLN A 414 16.08 14.08 21.74
#